data_8743f11413bc1d984f3fc65e2237e298
#
_entry.id   8743f11413bc1d984f3fc65e2237e298
#
_cell.length_a   1.000
_cell.length_b   1.000
_cell.length_c   1.000
_cell.angle_alpha   90.00
_cell.angle_beta   90.00
_cell.angle_gamma   90.00
#
_symmetry.space_group_name_H-M   'P 1'
#
loop_
_entity.id
_entity.type
_entity.pdbx_description
1 polymer ?
#
loop_
_entity_poly.entity_id
_entity_poly.type
_entity_poly.pdbx_seq_one_letter_code
_entity_poly.pdbx_strand_id
1 'polypeptide(L)'
;MVRTMLEFGFYNMDCQDALPGFPDKYFDLAVVDPPYGIKVFAKDNASRSKLATSKTYKEYAGGDQVAPDPEYFAQLKRISKNQIIFGANHFMDNIVAGFGGVSSPCWIVWDKQNGQNDFADGELAFTSFQTAVRIFRFTWAGMRQGNMREKEIRIHPTQKPVALYDWIFANYTQRGQKIIDTHVGSASSLIAAHRAGLQFVGFELDREYYKDAAARYERETAQISIFDFLEQKGE
;
A
#
# COMPACT_ATOMS: atom_id res chain seq x y z
N MET A 1 11.31 20.97 -20.33
CA MET A 1 12.20 19.83 -20.09
C MET A 1 11.39 18.55 -20.29
N VAL A 2 11.84 17.64 -21.16
CA VAL A 2 11.21 16.32 -21.28
C VAL A 2 11.61 15.55 -20.02
N ARG A 3 10.67 15.28 -19.12
CA ARG A 3 10.92 14.41 -17.96
C ARG A 3 11.09 12.99 -18.49
N THR A 4 12.22 12.37 -18.23
CA THR A 4 12.44 10.96 -18.58
C THR A 4 11.53 10.10 -17.72
N MET A 5 10.78 9.21 -18.35
CA MET A 5 9.94 8.22 -17.65
C MET A 5 10.84 7.28 -16.84
N LEU A 6 10.48 7.04 -15.58
CA LEU A 6 11.18 6.08 -14.73
C LEU A 6 10.91 4.64 -15.19
N GLU A 7 11.91 3.79 -15.07
CA GLU A 7 11.78 2.35 -15.25
C GLU A 7 11.00 1.69 -14.13
N PHE A 8 10.73 0.39 -14.24
CA PHE A 8 10.16 -0.37 -13.13
C PHE A 8 11.17 -0.47 -11.99
N GLY A 9 10.72 -0.22 -10.77
CA GLY A 9 11.59 -0.20 -9.60
C GLY A 9 10.94 0.47 -8.39
N PHE A 10 11.73 0.55 -7.32
CA PHE A 10 11.38 1.21 -6.07
C PHE A 10 12.29 2.40 -5.84
N TYR A 11 11.74 3.58 -5.57
CA TYR A 11 12.44 4.85 -5.59
C TYR A 11 12.27 5.64 -4.30
N ASN A 12 13.38 6.20 -3.78
CA ASN A 12 13.33 7.15 -2.67
C ASN A 12 13.17 8.57 -3.20
N MET A 13 11.94 9.00 -3.39
CA MET A 13 11.61 10.35 -3.86
C MET A 13 10.14 10.67 -3.61
N ASP A 14 9.77 11.95 -3.75
CA ASP A 14 8.37 12.36 -3.79
C ASP A 14 7.72 11.84 -5.08
N CYS A 15 6.62 11.09 -4.93
CA CYS A 15 5.87 10.59 -6.07
C CYS A 15 5.34 11.71 -6.97
N GLN A 16 4.99 12.88 -6.42
CA GLN A 16 4.46 14.02 -7.17
C GLN A 16 5.46 14.55 -8.20
N ASP A 17 6.76 14.40 -7.95
CA ASP A 17 7.79 14.76 -8.93
C ASP A 17 7.83 13.82 -10.12
N ALA A 18 7.45 12.57 -9.94
CA ALA A 18 7.49 11.52 -10.95
C ALA A 18 6.19 11.38 -11.76
N LEU A 19 5.01 11.53 -11.11
CA LEU A 19 3.71 11.27 -11.73
C LEU A 19 3.51 11.99 -13.09
N PRO A 20 3.89 13.27 -13.26
CA PRO A 20 3.75 13.97 -14.54
C PRO A 20 4.58 13.36 -15.68
N GLY A 21 5.60 12.56 -15.38
CA GLY A 21 6.47 11.92 -16.38
C GLY A 21 5.88 10.66 -17.01
N PHE A 22 4.84 10.08 -16.44
CA PHE A 22 4.21 8.88 -16.99
C PHE A 22 3.12 9.23 -18.02
N PRO A 23 3.03 8.43 -19.10
CA PRO A 23 1.95 8.57 -20.09
C PRO A 23 0.56 8.28 -19.50
N ASP A 24 -0.47 8.77 -20.18
CA ASP A 24 -1.85 8.44 -19.82
C ASP A 24 -2.10 6.94 -19.89
N LYS A 25 -2.79 6.41 -18.86
CA LYS A 25 -3.16 4.99 -18.78
C LYS A 25 -1.99 4.00 -18.89
N TYR A 26 -0.79 4.46 -18.54
CA TYR A 26 0.43 3.62 -18.58
C TYR A 26 0.36 2.42 -17.63
N PHE A 27 -0.18 2.62 -16.41
CA PHE A 27 -0.35 1.55 -15.44
C PHE A 27 -1.72 0.88 -15.60
N ASP A 28 -1.76 -0.42 -15.42
CA ASP A 28 -3.03 -1.17 -15.42
C ASP A 28 -3.79 -0.94 -14.13
N LEU A 29 -3.07 -0.82 -13.00
CA LEU A 29 -3.65 -0.57 -11.69
C LEU A 29 -2.73 0.31 -10.83
N ALA A 30 -3.31 1.32 -10.19
CA ALA A 30 -2.72 2.01 -9.05
C ALA A 30 -3.30 1.42 -7.76
N VAL A 31 -2.43 0.96 -6.84
CA VAL A 31 -2.82 0.53 -5.49
C VAL A 31 -2.07 1.39 -4.51
N VAL A 32 -2.76 2.30 -3.83
CA VAL A 32 -2.11 3.36 -3.04
C VAL A 32 -2.69 3.48 -1.64
N ASP A 33 -1.83 3.79 -0.69
CA ASP A 33 -2.17 4.04 0.71
C ASP A 33 -1.59 5.40 1.16
N PRO A 34 -2.13 6.51 0.65
CA PRO A 34 -1.60 7.84 0.96
C PRO A 34 -1.89 8.25 2.40
N PRO A 35 -1.20 9.29 2.94
CA PRO A 35 -1.49 9.85 4.25
C PRO A 35 -2.96 10.26 4.39
N TYR A 36 -3.59 9.95 5.53
CA TYR A 36 -5.03 10.24 5.73
C TYR A 36 -5.31 11.65 6.27
N GLY A 37 -4.28 12.37 6.73
CA GLY A 37 -4.44 13.70 7.32
C GLY A 37 -5.03 13.71 8.73
N ILE A 38 -5.11 12.54 9.39
CA ILE A 38 -5.78 12.38 10.68
C ILE A 38 -4.85 12.53 11.91
N LYS A 39 -3.56 12.82 11.68
CA LYS A 39 -2.54 13.09 12.72
C LYS A 39 -2.46 11.98 13.79
N VAL A 40 -2.60 10.73 13.40
CA VAL A 40 -2.61 9.58 14.31
C VAL A 40 -1.34 9.48 15.17
N PHE A 41 -0.22 10.00 14.70
CA PHE A 41 1.07 9.95 15.39
C PHE A 41 1.25 10.99 16.49
N ALA A 42 0.33 11.97 16.60
CA ALA A 42 0.41 13.03 17.62
C ALA A 42 -0.15 12.59 18.99
N LYS A 43 -0.74 11.41 19.11
CA LYS A 43 -1.25 10.90 20.39
C LYS A 43 -0.18 10.04 21.06
N ASP A 44 0.33 10.54 22.16
CA ASP A 44 1.18 9.79 23.08
C ASP A 44 0.58 8.41 23.40
N ASN A 45 1.37 7.36 23.16
CA ASN A 45 1.02 5.97 23.47
C ASN A 45 1.00 5.67 24.99
N ALA A 46 0.83 6.67 25.83
CA ALA A 46 0.93 6.58 27.28
C ALA A 46 -0.14 5.69 27.95
N SER A 47 -1.18 5.29 27.23
CA SER A 47 -2.29 4.47 27.80
C SER A 47 -2.28 2.98 27.39
N ARG A 48 -1.21 2.51 26.74
CA ARG A 48 -1.15 1.10 26.30
C ARG A 48 -0.71 0.19 27.44
N SER A 49 -1.35 -0.98 27.55
CA SER A 49 -1.19 -1.96 28.62
C SER A 49 0.28 -2.24 28.98
N LYS A 50 0.56 -2.43 30.27
CA LYS A 50 1.89 -2.75 30.84
C LYS A 50 2.58 -4.00 30.28
N LEU A 51 1.93 -4.74 29.41
CA LEU A 51 2.38 -6.02 28.83
C LEU A 51 3.00 -5.89 27.42
N ALA A 52 2.93 -4.72 26.77
CA ALA A 52 3.52 -4.53 25.45
C ALA A 52 4.55 -3.40 25.49
N THR A 53 5.83 -3.75 25.29
CA THR A 53 6.86 -2.75 24.98
C THR A 53 6.48 -2.08 23.67
N SER A 54 6.03 -0.81 23.72
CA SER A 54 5.73 -0.06 22.51
C SER A 54 7.01 0.12 21.71
N LYS A 55 7.05 -0.36 20.44
CA LYS A 55 8.10 0.07 19.54
C LYS A 55 7.93 1.56 19.32
N THR A 56 8.93 2.36 19.67
CA THR A 56 9.01 3.76 19.30
C THR A 56 9.38 3.77 17.82
N TYR A 57 8.44 4.11 16.95
CA TYR A 57 8.74 4.38 15.55
C TYR A 57 9.41 5.76 15.46
N LYS A 58 10.40 5.90 14.56
CA LYS A 58 11.01 7.21 14.27
C LYS A 58 9.94 8.17 13.76
N GLU A 59 10.12 9.47 14.03
CA GLU A 59 9.28 10.49 13.42
C GLU A 59 9.37 10.37 11.89
N TYR A 60 8.22 10.32 11.26
CA TYR A 60 8.10 10.15 9.81
C TYR A 60 8.17 11.52 9.13
N ALA A 61 9.16 11.73 8.25
CA ALA A 61 9.36 13.00 7.55
C ALA A 61 8.18 13.42 6.65
N GLY A 62 7.38 12.46 6.18
CA GLY A 62 6.17 12.69 5.38
C GLY A 62 4.87 12.80 6.17
N GLY A 63 4.90 12.54 7.48
CA GLY A 63 3.80 12.54 8.46
C GLY A 63 2.36 12.46 7.92
N ASP A 64 1.50 11.74 8.61
CA ASP A 64 0.04 11.69 8.34
C ASP A 64 -0.65 13.05 8.67
N GLN A 65 -0.03 14.18 8.24
CA GLN A 65 -0.46 15.52 8.60
C GLN A 65 -1.44 16.11 7.60
N VAL A 66 -1.28 15.80 6.32
CA VAL A 66 -2.09 16.36 5.23
C VAL A 66 -2.45 15.26 4.26
N ALA A 67 -3.75 15.11 3.96
CA ALA A 67 -4.23 14.24 2.90
C ALA A 67 -3.80 14.78 1.52
N PRO A 68 -3.61 13.92 0.50
CA PRO A 68 -3.29 14.38 -0.84
C PRO A 68 -4.37 15.31 -1.40
N ASP A 69 -3.94 16.27 -2.19
CA ASP A 69 -4.80 17.23 -2.84
C ASP A 69 -5.52 16.66 -4.08
N PRO A 70 -6.49 17.37 -4.67
CA PRO A 70 -7.18 16.94 -5.89
C PRO A 70 -6.25 16.70 -7.08
N GLU A 71 -5.15 17.46 -7.20
CA GLU A 71 -4.21 17.32 -8.33
C GLU A 71 -3.50 15.96 -8.29
N TYR A 72 -3.09 15.49 -7.09
CA TYR A 72 -2.55 14.15 -6.93
C TYR A 72 -3.51 13.07 -7.47
N PHE A 73 -4.81 13.16 -7.13
CA PHE A 73 -5.81 12.20 -7.60
C PHE A 73 -6.07 12.33 -9.10
N ALA A 74 -6.04 13.55 -9.65
CA ALA A 74 -6.14 13.77 -11.10
C ALA A 74 -4.98 13.09 -11.84
N GLN A 75 -3.75 13.24 -11.36
CA GLN A 75 -2.59 12.55 -11.92
C GLN A 75 -2.71 11.03 -11.79
N LEU A 76 -3.12 10.52 -10.62
CA LEU A 76 -3.31 9.09 -10.40
C LEU A 76 -4.32 8.49 -11.39
N LYS A 77 -5.46 9.17 -11.59
CA LYS A 77 -6.47 8.78 -12.58
C LYS A 77 -5.94 8.85 -14.02
N ARG A 78 -5.14 9.87 -14.33
CA ARG A 78 -4.57 10.06 -15.66
C ARG A 78 -3.66 8.90 -16.06
N ILE A 79 -2.70 8.55 -15.17
CA ILE A 79 -1.64 7.58 -15.48
C ILE A 79 -2.08 6.13 -15.34
N SER A 80 -3.20 5.83 -14.67
CA SER A 80 -3.64 4.46 -14.41
C SER A 80 -5.03 4.16 -14.97
N LYS A 81 -5.26 2.92 -15.44
CA LYS A 81 -6.55 2.45 -15.95
C LYS A 81 -7.55 2.27 -14.82
N ASN A 82 -7.11 1.63 -13.73
CA ASN A 82 -7.90 1.39 -12.54
C ASN A 82 -7.16 1.85 -11.28
N GLN A 83 -7.90 2.12 -10.22
CA GLN A 83 -7.37 2.60 -8.94
C GLN A 83 -7.99 1.82 -7.77
N ILE A 84 -7.16 1.52 -6.77
CA ILE A 84 -7.55 1.09 -5.42
C ILE A 84 -6.87 2.05 -4.45
N ILE A 85 -7.65 2.79 -3.66
CA ILE A 85 -7.16 3.88 -2.81
C ILE A 85 -7.62 3.61 -1.38
N PHE A 86 -6.69 3.23 -0.50
CA PHE A 86 -6.98 3.03 0.92
C PHE A 86 -7.23 4.36 1.63
N GLY A 87 -8.03 4.31 2.70
CA GLY A 87 -8.37 5.49 3.50
C GLY A 87 -9.23 6.52 2.78
N ALA A 88 -9.83 6.18 1.64
CA ALA A 88 -10.61 7.09 0.80
C ALA A 88 -11.73 7.82 1.56
N ASN A 89 -12.28 7.21 2.61
CA ASN A 89 -13.28 7.82 3.48
C ASN A 89 -12.81 9.07 4.23
N HIS A 90 -11.49 9.31 4.32
CA HIS A 90 -10.92 10.48 4.98
C HIS A 90 -10.74 11.69 4.04
N PHE A 91 -10.70 11.43 2.71
CA PHE A 91 -10.44 12.47 1.70
C PHE A 91 -11.26 12.28 0.42
N MET A 92 -12.48 11.76 0.57
CA MET A 92 -13.35 11.47 -0.58
C MET A 92 -13.65 12.71 -1.44
N ASP A 93 -13.75 13.89 -0.83
CA ASP A 93 -13.97 15.15 -1.57
C ASP A 93 -12.81 15.46 -2.52
N ASN A 94 -11.56 15.19 -2.12
CA ASN A 94 -10.38 15.38 -2.95
C ASN A 94 -10.35 14.37 -4.11
N ILE A 95 -10.77 13.11 -3.86
CA ILE A 95 -10.90 12.09 -4.92
C ILE A 95 -11.96 12.53 -5.93
N VAL A 96 -13.13 12.98 -5.47
CA VAL A 96 -14.24 13.44 -6.33
C VAL A 96 -13.78 14.61 -7.18
N ALA A 97 -13.11 15.60 -6.58
CA ALA A 97 -12.61 16.78 -7.29
C ALA A 97 -11.53 16.39 -8.32
N GLY A 98 -10.54 15.59 -7.94
CA GLY A 98 -9.46 15.18 -8.84
C GLY A 98 -9.91 14.24 -9.95
N PHE A 99 -10.91 13.41 -9.71
CA PHE A 99 -11.47 12.50 -10.71
C PHE A 99 -12.51 13.17 -11.62
N GLY A 100 -12.96 14.40 -11.31
CA GLY A 100 -14.05 15.05 -12.04
C GLY A 100 -15.39 14.33 -11.88
N GLY A 101 -15.63 13.79 -10.70
CA GLY A 101 -16.77 12.95 -10.36
C GLY A 101 -16.39 11.48 -10.18
N VAL A 102 -17.11 10.80 -9.32
CA VAL A 102 -16.88 9.40 -8.96
C VAL A 102 -18.20 8.65 -8.91
N SER A 103 -18.25 7.51 -9.59
CA SER A 103 -19.30 6.51 -9.39
C SER A 103 -18.64 5.14 -9.38
N SER A 104 -18.59 4.49 -8.22
CA SER A 104 -18.09 3.13 -8.13
C SER A 104 -18.93 2.31 -7.16
N PRO A 105 -19.51 1.20 -7.61
CA PRO A 105 -20.21 0.25 -6.76
C PRO A 105 -19.25 -0.66 -5.98
N CYS A 106 -17.97 -0.70 -6.37
CA CYS A 106 -16.98 -1.60 -5.78
C CYS A 106 -16.14 -0.88 -4.73
N TRP A 107 -16.31 -1.30 -3.49
CA TRP A 107 -15.43 -0.94 -2.38
C TRP A 107 -14.78 -2.19 -1.81
N ILE A 108 -13.56 -2.06 -1.30
CA ILE A 108 -12.91 -3.10 -0.52
C ILE A 108 -13.00 -2.72 0.94
N VAL A 109 -13.49 -3.66 1.75
CA VAL A 109 -13.50 -3.55 3.21
C VAL A 109 -12.46 -4.52 3.74
N TRP A 110 -11.41 -4.02 4.38
CA TRP A 110 -10.51 -4.86 5.14
C TRP A 110 -11.03 -4.97 6.58
N ASP A 111 -11.65 -6.11 6.92
CA ASP A 111 -12.05 -6.48 8.27
C ASP A 111 -10.82 -7.02 9.01
N LYS A 112 -10.33 -6.24 9.99
CA LYS A 112 -9.13 -6.55 10.78
C LYS A 112 -9.37 -7.61 11.86
N GLN A 113 -10.62 -8.00 12.08
CA GLN A 113 -11.00 -8.95 13.13
C GLN A 113 -10.39 -8.60 14.50
N ASN A 114 -10.39 -7.31 14.83
CA ASN A 114 -9.73 -6.77 16.01
C ASN A 114 -10.43 -7.14 17.32
N GLY A 115 -11.69 -7.55 17.27
CA GLY A 115 -12.54 -7.72 18.45
C GLY A 115 -12.93 -6.35 19.04
N GLN A 116 -13.23 -6.31 20.32
CA GLN A 116 -13.60 -5.08 21.02
C GLN A 116 -12.33 -4.37 21.53
N ASN A 117 -11.84 -3.42 20.78
CA ASN A 117 -10.72 -2.55 21.18
C ASN A 117 -10.92 -1.14 20.61
N ASP A 118 -10.09 -0.17 21.02
CA ASP A 118 -10.18 1.24 20.63
C ASP A 118 -9.67 1.54 19.22
N PHE A 119 -9.24 0.53 18.45
CA PHE A 119 -8.77 0.69 17.09
C PHE A 119 -9.90 0.44 16.09
N ALA A 120 -9.79 1.03 14.90
CA ALA A 120 -10.73 0.79 13.82
C ALA A 120 -10.87 -0.71 13.49
N ASP A 121 -12.10 -1.20 13.44
CA ASP A 121 -12.42 -2.60 13.14
C ASP A 121 -12.03 -3.00 11.71
N GLY A 122 -11.98 -2.02 10.82
CA GLY A 122 -11.60 -2.22 9.43
C GLY A 122 -11.06 -0.97 8.77
N GLU A 123 -10.61 -1.13 7.54
CA GLU A 123 -10.24 -0.06 6.64
C GLU A 123 -11.02 -0.16 5.33
N LEU A 124 -11.33 0.99 4.75
CA LEU A 124 -12.01 1.09 3.47
C LEU A 124 -11.02 1.45 2.37
N ALA A 125 -11.16 0.80 1.21
CA ALA A 125 -10.53 1.25 0.00
C ALA A 125 -11.57 1.53 -1.08
N PHE A 126 -11.53 2.74 -1.63
CA PHE A 126 -12.23 3.08 -2.86
C PHE A 126 -11.64 2.28 -4.01
N THR A 127 -12.47 1.84 -4.95
CA THR A 127 -11.98 1.29 -6.21
C THR A 127 -12.69 1.93 -7.40
N SER A 128 -12.03 1.98 -8.56
CA SER A 128 -12.65 2.42 -9.81
C SER A 128 -13.36 1.28 -10.57
N PHE A 129 -13.30 0.06 -10.05
CA PHE A 129 -13.91 -1.10 -10.67
C PHE A 129 -15.45 -1.06 -10.59
N GLN A 130 -16.10 -1.59 -11.63
CA GLN A 130 -17.57 -1.67 -11.72
C GLN A 130 -18.08 -3.06 -11.29
N THR A 131 -17.64 -3.52 -10.11
CA THR A 131 -18.03 -4.81 -9.54
C THR A 131 -18.66 -4.63 -8.15
N ALA A 132 -19.05 -5.72 -7.50
CA ALA A 132 -19.63 -5.64 -6.16
C ALA A 132 -18.60 -5.33 -5.08
N VAL A 133 -19.05 -4.81 -3.92
CA VAL A 133 -18.25 -4.67 -2.70
C VAL A 133 -17.61 -6.00 -2.32
N ARG A 134 -16.36 -5.96 -1.89
CA ARG A 134 -15.58 -7.12 -1.44
C ARG A 134 -15.08 -6.92 -0.02
N ILE A 135 -15.03 -8.02 0.73
CA ILE A 135 -14.51 -8.02 2.11
C ILE A 135 -13.30 -8.95 2.15
N PHE A 136 -12.17 -8.39 2.57
CA PHE A 136 -10.98 -9.15 2.95
C PHE A 136 -10.92 -9.26 4.48
N ARG A 137 -10.84 -10.48 5.02
CA ARG A 137 -10.77 -10.74 6.47
C ARG A 137 -9.39 -11.24 6.83
N PHE A 138 -8.68 -10.47 7.63
CA PHE A 138 -7.35 -10.85 8.09
C PHE A 138 -7.01 -10.11 9.38
N THR A 139 -6.77 -10.87 10.45
CA THR A 139 -6.42 -10.29 11.76
C THR A 139 -5.12 -9.51 11.70
N TRP A 140 -5.17 -8.24 12.11
CA TRP A 140 -4.00 -7.36 12.14
C TRP A 140 -4.04 -6.42 13.34
N ALA A 141 -3.94 -6.98 14.56
CA ALA A 141 -4.12 -6.25 15.81
C ALA A 141 -2.91 -6.42 16.73
N GLY A 142 -2.09 -5.40 16.88
CA GLY A 142 -0.93 -5.41 17.76
C GLY A 142 0.00 -6.61 17.51
N MET A 143 0.06 -7.56 18.45
CA MET A 143 0.85 -8.79 18.32
C MET A 143 0.13 -9.93 17.61
N ARG A 144 -1.18 -9.81 17.35
CA ARG A 144 -1.97 -10.84 16.67
C ARG A 144 -2.01 -10.55 15.16
N GLN A 145 -1.68 -11.56 14.37
CA GLN A 145 -1.74 -11.52 12.91
C GLN A 145 -2.49 -12.76 12.42
N GLY A 146 -3.10 -12.67 11.26
CA GLY A 146 -3.87 -13.76 10.66
C GLY A 146 -3.05 -15.03 10.45
N ASN A 147 -1.75 -14.91 10.15
CA ASN A 147 -0.80 -16.01 10.14
C ASN A 147 0.20 -15.86 11.30
N MET A 148 -0.04 -16.59 12.40
CA MET A 148 0.85 -16.54 13.59
C MET A 148 2.09 -17.41 13.45
N ARG A 149 2.16 -18.33 12.47
CA ARG A 149 3.33 -19.17 12.21
C ARG A 149 4.39 -18.41 11.41
N GLU A 150 3.95 -17.57 10.48
CA GLU A 150 4.78 -16.74 9.61
C GLU A 150 4.49 -15.27 9.87
N LYS A 151 4.82 -14.83 11.06
CA LYS A 151 4.51 -13.49 11.53
C LYS A 151 5.38 -12.44 10.85
N GLU A 152 4.75 -11.46 10.21
CA GLU A 152 5.46 -10.34 9.64
C GLU A 152 6.07 -9.43 10.71
N ILE A 153 7.33 -9.05 10.53
CA ILE A 153 7.97 -8.02 11.35
C ILE A 153 7.48 -6.66 10.88
N ARG A 154 6.83 -5.91 11.77
CA ARG A 154 6.41 -4.55 11.46
C ARG A 154 7.61 -3.61 11.50
N ILE A 155 7.87 -2.94 10.39
CA ILE A 155 8.92 -1.93 10.23
C ILE A 155 8.36 -0.52 10.05
N HIS A 156 7.05 -0.41 9.71
CA HIS A 156 6.35 0.86 9.51
C HIS A 156 5.10 0.92 10.39
N PRO A 157 4.75 2.08 10.97
CA PRO A 157 3.63 2.22 11.90
C PRO A 157 2.27 1.90 11.28
N THR A 158 2.07 2.25 10.02
CA THR A 158 0.84 1.99 9.25
C THR A 158 0.95 0.77 8.34
N GLN A 159 1.95 -0.10 8.57
CA GLN A 159 2.17 -1.28 7.72
C GLN A 159 0.90 -2.11 7.55
N LYS A 160 0.50 -2.31 6.30
CA LYS A 160 -0.50 -3.30 5.91
C LYS A 160 0.14 -4.68 5.69
N PRO A 161 -0.60 -5.79 5.89
CA PRO A 161 -0.05 -7.13 5.67
C PRO A 161 0.17 -7.42 4.18
N VAL A 162 1.21 -8.18 3.86
CA VAL A 162 1.46 -8.66 2.48
C VAL A 162 0.25 -9.43 1.95
N ALA A 163 -0.39 -10.24 2.81
CA ALA A 163 -1.58 -11.02 2.46
C ALA A 163 -2.75 -10.17 1.91
N LEU A 164 -2.89 -8.90 2.30
CA LEU A 164 -3.89 -7.99 1.74
C LEU A 164 -3.59 -7.69 0.28
N TYR A 165 -2.33 -7.39 -0.04
CA TYR A 165 -1.91 -7.09 -1.41
C TYR A 165 -1.86 -8.35 -2.27
N ASP A 166 -1.47 -9.51 -1.73
CA ASP A 166 -1.57 -10.81 -2.41
C ASP A 166 -3.03 -11.07 -2.85
N TRP A 167 -4.00 -10.83 -1.93
CA TRP A 167 -5.41 -10.96 -2.23
C TRP A 167 -5.89 -9.94 -3.29
N ILE A 168 -5.44 -8.69 -3.20
CA ILE A 168 -5.77 -7.65 -4.20
C ILE A 168 -5.26 -8.06 -5.57
N PHE A 169 -4.00 -8.42 -5.69
CA PHE A 169 -3.41 -8.76 -6.98
C PHE A 169 -4.00 -10.04 -7.58
N ALA A 170 -4.31 -11.03 -6.77
CA ALA A 170 -5.00 -12.24 -7.22
C ALA A 170 -6.41 -11.96 -7.78
N ASN A 171 -7.12 -10.94 -7.29
CA ASN A 171 -8.49 -10.65 -7.71
C ASN A 171 -8.59 -9.56 -8.79
N TYR A 172 -7.61 -8.66 -8.91
CA TYR A 172 -7.71 -7.46 -9.73
C TYR A 172 -6.60 -7.31 -10.77
N THR A 173 -5.65 -8.25 -10.83
CA THR A 173 -4.55 -8.17 -11.79
C THR A 173 -4.27 -9.50 -12.50
N GLN A 174 -3.45 -9.42 -13.53
CA GLN A 174 -2.89 -10.56 -14.26
C GLN A 174 -1.38 -10.41 -14.34
N ARG A 175 -0.64 -11.53 -14.36
CA ARG A 175 0.82 -11.55 -14.49
C ARG A 175 1.29 -10.65 -15.65
N GLY A 176 2.36 -9.89 -15.41
CA GLY A 176 2.95 -8.97 -16.38
C GLY A 176 2.30 -7.59 -16.46
N GLN A 177 1.17 -7.37 -15.79
CA GLN A 177 0.56 -6.04 -15.72
C GLN A 177 1.42 -5.05 -14.94
N LYS A 178 1.25 -3.76 -15.25
CA LYS A 178 1.99 -2.63 -14.70
C LYS A 178 1.25 -2.02 -13.53
N ILE A 179 1.91 -1.99 -12.38
CA ILE A 179 1.36 -1.49 -11.11
C ILE A 179 2.14 -0.27 -10.65
N ILE A 180 1.44 0.68 -10.06
CA ILE A 180 2.06 1.79 -9.33
C ILE A 180 1.55 1.83 -7.89
N ASP A 181 2.48 2.03 -6.94
CA ASP A 181 2.20 2.41 -5.54
C ASP A 181 2.99 3.67 -5.18
N THR A 182 2.27 4.73 -4.88
CA THR A 182 2.87 6.05 -4.60
C THR A 182 3.35 6.21 -3.16
N HIS A 183 3.01 5.28 -2.27
CA HIS A 183 3.34 5.32 -0.83
C HIS A 183 3.64 3.90 -0.32
N VAL A 184 4.78 3.34 -0.75
CA VAL A 184 5.14 1.93 -0.53
C VAL A 184 5.31 1.57 0.94
N GLY A 185 5.80 2.50 1.74
CA GLY A 185 5.97 2.35 3.18
C GLY A 185 6.86 1.15 3.52
N SER A 186 6.24 0.05 3.95
CA SER A 186 6.95 -1.16 4.40
C SER A 186 7.30 -2.17 3.31
N ALA A 187 7.07 -1.87 2.03
CA ALA A 187 7.22 -2.77 0.88
C ALA A 187 6.22 -3.95 0.80
N SER A 188 5.10 -3.91 1.53
CA SER A 188 4.12 -5.02 1.46
C SER A 188 3.51 -5.18 0.08
N SER A 189 3.18 -4.07 -0.60
CA SER A 189 2.70 -4.05 -1.99
C SER A 189 3.77 -4.52 -2.99
N LEU A 190 5.02 -4.11 -2.80
CA LEU A 190 6.15 -4.49 -3.66
C LEU A 190 6.44 -6.00 -3.58
N ILE A 191 6.44 -6.59 -2.37
CA ILE A 191 6.62 -8.03 -2.15
C ILE A 191 5.51 -8.82 -2.83
N ALA A 192 4.24 -8.41 -2.63
CA ALA A 192 3.11 -9.07 -3.26
C ALA A 192 3.13 -8.95 -4.79
N ALA A 193 3.52 -7.78 -5.33
CA ALA A 193 3.66 -7.57 -6.77
C ALA A 193 4.74 -8.48 -7.38
N HIS A 194 5.88 -8.66 -6.69
CA HIS A 194 6.92 -9.59 -7.10
C HIS A 194 6.39 -11.02 -7.16
N ARG A 195 5.70 -11.49 -6.11
CA ARG A 195 5.09 -12.84 -6.06
C ARG A 195 4.08 -13.06 -7.19
N ALA A 196 3.31 -12.02 -7.52
CA ALA A 196 2.32 -12.07 -8.60
C ALA A 196 2.93 -11.91 -10.00
N GLY A 197 4.25 -11.68 -10.13
CA GLY A 197 4.94 -11.47 -11.40
C GLY A 197 4.49 -10.20 -12.12
N LEU A 198 4.26 -9.13 -11.38
CA LEU A 198 3.83 -7.81 -11.88
C LEU A 198 5.03 -6.88 -12.12
N GLN A 199 4.89 -5.95 -13.05
CA GLN A 199 5.84 -4.87 -13.26
C GLN A 199 5.47 -3.71 -12.33
N PHE A 200 6.38 -3.33 -11.43
CA PHE A 200 6.07 -2.44 -10.33
C PHE A 200 6.89 -1.14 -10.39
N VAL A 201 6.21 -0.01 -10.15
CA VAL A 201 6.84 1.27 -9.83
C VAL A 201 6.33 1.70 -8.46
N GLY A 202 7.23 2.00 -7.55
CA GLY A 202 6.87 2.43 -6.21
C GLY A 202 7.72 3.56 -5.68
N PHE A 203 7.16 4.33 -4.74
CA PHE A 203 7.80 5.48 -4.14
C PHE A 203 7.72 5.44 -2.62
N GLU A 204 8.79 5.87 -1.97
CA GLU A 204 8.84 6.15 -0.55
C GLU A 204 9.63 7.44 -0.32
N LEU A 205 9.01 8.40 0.33
CA LEU A 205 9.61 9.71 0.56
C LEU A 205 10.67 9.66 1.66
N ASP A 206 10.36 8.97 2.76
CA ASP A 206 11.26 8.87 3.89
C ASP A 206 12.42 7.91 3.58
N ARG A 207 13.66 8.43 3.66
CA ARG A 207 14.87 7.68 3.32
C ARG A 207 15.11 6.47 4.23
N GLU A 208 14.77 6.58 5.50
CA GLU A 208 15.01 5.47 6.44
C GLU A 208 13.97 4.37 6.26
N TYR A 209 12.68 4.73 6.05
CA TYR A 209 11.66 3.75 5.68
C TYR A 209 11.93 3.12 4.31
N TYR A 210 12.42 3.89 3.35
CA TYR A 210 12.87 3.34 2.07
C TYR A 210 13.94 2.25 2.23
N LYS A 211 15.00 2.51 3.04
CA LYS A 211 16.06 1.53 3.30
C LYS A 211 15.52 0.27 3.99
N ASP A 212 14.70 0.45 5.02
CA ASP A 212 14.12 -0.67 5.77
C ASP A 212 13.20 -1.51 4.88
N ALA A 213 12.42 -0.86 4.01
CA ALA A 213 11.54 -1.48 3.03
C ALA A 213 12.32 -2.26 1.96
N ALA A 214 13.39 -1.66 1.40
CA ALA A 214 14.27 -2.30 0.42
C ALA A 214 14.93 -3.55 1.02
N ALA A 215 15.48 -3.45 2.23
CA ALA A 215 16.09 -4.59 2.92
C ALA A 215 15.06 -5.70 3.23
N ARG A 216 13.82 -5.32 3.57
CA ARG A 216 12.73 -6.28 3.75
C ARG A 216 12.41 -6.97 2.43
N TYR A 217 12.25 -6.22 1.35
CA TYR A 217 11.97 -6.76 0.03
C TYR A 217 13.04 -7.77 -0.42
N GLU A 218 14.31 -7.41 -0.34
CA GLU A 218 15.42 -8.31 -0.70
C GLU A 218 15.38 -9.62 0.10
N ARG A 219 15.17 -9.54 1.42
CA ARG A 219 15.08 -10.73 2.27
C ARG A 219 13.89 -11.65 1.90
N GLU A 220 12.73 -11.06 1.67
CA GLU A 220 11.49 -11.81 1.40
C GLU A 220 11.49 -12.42 -0.01
N THR A 221 12.14 -11.77 -0.98
CA THR A 221 12.21 -12.26 -2.37
C THR A 221 13.37 -13.23 -2.60
N ALA A 222 14.48 -13.09 -1.87
CA ALA A 222 15.59 -14.05 -1.91
C ALA A 222 15.12 -15.45 -1.44
N GLN A 223 14.22 -15.51 -0.46
CA GLN A 223 13.69 -16.78 0.06
C GLN A 223 12.77 -17.47 -0.97
N ILE A 224 12.01 -16.71 -1.74
CA ILE A 224 11.16 -17.24 -2.82
C ILE A 224 12.02 -17.83 -3.95
N SER A 225 13.12 -17.16 -4.33
CA SER A 225 13.99 -17.64 -5.40
C SER A 225 14.65 -19.00 -5.11
N ILE A 226 14.84 -19.36 -3.84
CA ILE A 226 15.33 -20.69 -3.45
C ILE A 226 14.26 -21.76 -3.69
N PHE A 227 13.00 -21.50 -3.39
CA PHE A 227 11.90 -22.44 -3.65
C PHE A 227 11.67 -22.61 -5.16
N ASP A 228 11.65 -21.52 -5.93
CA ASP A 228 11.57 -21.58 -7.40
C ASP A 228 12.72 -22.39 -8.01
N PHE A 229 13.93 -22.27 -7.45
CA PHE A 229 15.10 -23.03 -7.89
C PHE A 229 15.00 -24.53 -7.56
N LEU A 230 14.37 -24.89 -6.44
CA LEU A 230 14.16 -26.29 -6.06
C LEU A 230 13.05 -26.94 -6.87
N GLU A 231 11.99 -26.24 -7.23
CA GLU A 231 10.93 -26.72 -8.12
C GLU A 231 11.45 -26.96 -9.54
N GLN A 232 12.33 -26.11 -10.07
CA GLN A 232 12.95 -26.29 -11.38
C GLN A 232 13.92 -27.47 -11.45
N LYS A 233 14.39 -28.00 -10.32
CA LYS A 233 15.27 -29.19 -10.28
C LYS A 233 14.52 -30.51 -9.99
N GLY A 234 13.22 -30.42 -9.77
CA GLY A 234 12.35 -31.58 -9.49
C GLY A 234 11.64 -32.15 -10.73
N GLU A 235 11.92 -31.63 -11.95
CA GLU A 235 11.46 -32.18 -13.23
C GLU A 235 12.49 -33.09 -13.86
#